data_661e1e9be314f80b21c1e3602a4bbcfe
#
_entry.id   661e1e9be314f80b21c1e3602a4bbcfe
#
_cell.length_a   1.000
_cell.length_b   1.000
_cell.length_c   1.000
_cell.angle_alpha   90.00
_cell.angle_beta   90.00
_cell.angle_gamma   90.00
#
_symmetry.space_group_name_H-M   'P 1'
#
loop_
_entity.id
_entity.type
_entity.pdbx_description
1 polymer ?
#
loop_
_entity_poly.entity_id
_entity_poly.type
_entity_poly.pdbx_seq_one_letter_code
_entity_poly.pdbx_strand_id
1 'polypeptide(L)'
;MKTMTRRLVGVLAFALAACSAAGESNADAMMKKSIVMRTAKPSADVLKKELTPLQFSVTQLSDTERPFQNEYWDHHAAGIYVDITTGQALFSSTHKFESGTGWPSFYQPIDKAATVDIKDGTHGMERVEVRSKVGDAHLGHVFDDGPKPTGLRYCINSASLRFVPVADLEK
;
A
#
# COMPACT_ATOMS: atom_id res chain seq x y z
N MET A 1 -13.59 -0.29 86.57
CA MET A 1 -14.56 0.79 86.22
C MET A 1 -14.36 1.24 84.81
N LYS A 2 -15.42 1.12 83.97
CA LYS A 2 -15.81 1.84 82.76
C LYS A 2 -14.74 2.11 81.70
N THR A 3 -14.68 1.26 80.69
CA THR A 3 -15.31 1.37 79.33
C THR A 3 -15.08 2.70 78.63
N MET A 4 -14.49 2.67 77.46
CA MET A 4 -15.21 3.19 76.28
C MET A 4 -14.47 2.83 74.97
N THR A 5 -15.19 2.06 74.19
CA THR A 5 -14.94 1.71 72.81
C THR A 5 -15.00 2.92 71.91
N ARG A 6 -14.05 3.09 71.00
CA ARG A 6 -14.24 3.95 69.83
C ARG A 6 -13.86 3.22 68.56
N ARG A 7 -14.88 3.02 67.78
CA ARG A 7 -14.83 2.49 66.41
C ARG A 7 -14.10 3.49 65.52
N LEU A 8 -13.13 3.02 64.75
CA LEU A 8 -12.56 3.76 63.65
C LEU A 8 -13.17 3.21 62.35
N VAL A 9 -13.91 4.08 61.69
CA VAL A 9 -14.54 3.85 60.38
C VAL A 9 -13.45 3.94 59.33
N GLY A 10 -13.16 2.83 58.68
CA GLY A 10 -12.27 2.83 57.54
C GLY A 10 -12.97 3.37 56.28
N VAL A 11 -12.42 4.45 55.74
CA VAL A 11 -12.83 4.99 54.45
C VAL A 11 -12.10 4.19 53.37
N LEU A 12 -12.87 3.40 52.64
CA LEU A 12 -12.39 2.67 51.49
C LEU A 12 -12.31 3.63 50.31
N ALA A 13 -11.11 4.02 49.92
CA ALA A 13 -10.88 4.80 48.71
C ALA A 13 -10.96 3.88 47.48
N PHE A 14 -12.03 4.00 46.75
CA PHE A 14 -12.14 3.41 45.41
C PHE A 14 -11.26 4.19 44.43
N ALA A 15 -10.12 3.63 44.08
CA ALA A 15 -9.36 4.10 42.93
C ALA A 15 -10.08 3.65 41.64
N LEU A 16 -10.76 4.56 40.95
CA LEU A 16 -11.20 4.35 39.58
C LEU A 16 -9.98 4.29 38.68
N ALA A 17 -9.63 3.08 38.28
CA ALA A 17 -8.75 2.87 37.13
C ALA A 17 -9.53 3.25 35.86
N ALA A 18 -9.31 4.49 35.39
CA ALA A 18 -9.73 4.88 34.05
C ALA A 18 -8.92 4.09 33.03
N CYS A 19 -9.53 3.02 32.51
CA CYS A 19 -9.01 2.29 31.37
C CYS A 19 -9.19 3.20 30.15
N SER A 20 -8.13 3.94 29.79
CA SER A 20 -8.04 4.67 28.54
C SER A 20 -7.96 3.65 27.40
N ALA A 21 -9.11 3.30 26.83
CA ALA A 21 -9.16 2.68 25.54
C ALA A 21 -8.71 3.73 24.51
N ALA A 22 -7.41 3.72 24.19
CA ALA A 22 -6.90 4.45 23.05
C ALA A 22 -7.60 3.87 21.82
N GLY A 23 -8.51 4.63 21.24
CA GLY A 23 -9.16 4.28 19.99
C GLY A 23 -8.09 4.08 18.92
N GLU A 24 -8.00 2.90 18.36
CA GLU A 24 -7.16 2.63 17.20
C GLU A 24 -7.56 3.64 16.12
N SER A 25 -6.59 4.37 15.58
CA SER A 25 -6.86 5.33 14.51
C SER A 25 -7.35 4.57 13.28
N ASN A 26 -8.22 5.21 12.47
CA ASN A 26 -8.66 4.60 11.19
C ASN A 26 -7.48 4.20 10.29
N ALA A 27 -6.31 4.84 10.45
CA ALA A 27 -5.07 4.47 9.78
C ALA A 27 -4.52 3.12 10.25
N ASP A 28 -4.58 2.81 11.57
CA ASP A 28 -4.15 1.51 12.10
C ASP A 28 -5.11 0.39 11.71
N ALA A 29 -6.40 0.69 11.61
CA ALA A 29 -7.40 -0.28 11.12
C ALA A 29 -7.22 -0.58 9.61
N MET A 30 -6.81 0.40 8.81
CA MET A 30 -6.45 0.19 7.40
C MET A 30 -5.13 -0.59 7.25
N MET A 31 -4.17 -0.40 8.14
CA MET A 31 -2.87 -1.10 8.13
C MET A 31 -3.00 -2.57 8.54
N LYS A 32 -3.98 -2.93 9.36
CA LYS A 32 -4.27 -4.31 9.79
C LYS A 32 -5.11 -5.12 8.80
N LYS A 33 -5.47 -4.58 7.63
CA LYS A 33 -6.13 -5.37 6.59
C LYS A 33 -5.12 -6.39 6.06
N SER A 34 -5.21 -7.65 6.56
CA SER A 34 -4.36 -8.76 6.12
C SER A 34 -4.31 -8.80 4.60
N ILE A 35 -3.13 -9.08 4.05
CA ILE A 35 -2.94 -9.15 2.60
C ILE A 35 -3.79 -10.31 2.10
N VAL A 36 -4.93 -9.99 1.52
CA VAL A 36 -5.74 -11.00 0.84
C VAL A 36 -5.06 -11.28 -0.49
N MET A 37 -4.32 -12.41 -0.56
CA MET A 37 -3.76 -12.88 -1.81
C MET A 37 -4.87 -13.48 -2.65
N ARG A 38 -5.14 -12.90 -3.81
CA ARG A 38 -6.11 -13.39 -4.77
C ARG A 38 -5.41 -14.01 -5.97
N THR A 39 -5.94 -15.09 -6.48
CA THR A 39 -5.42 -15.81 -7.64
C THR A 39 -6.06 -15.37 -8.96
N ALA A 40 -7.04 -14.47 -8.89
CA ALA A 40 -7.73 -13.92 -10.06
C ALA A 40 -8.22 -12.48 -9.79
N LYS A 41 -8.47 -11.74 -10.86
CA LYS A 41 -9.04 -10.40 -10.83
C LYS A 41 -10.43 -10.41 -10.15
N PRO A 42 -10.67 -9.57 -9.13
CA PRO A 42 -11.99 -9.42 -8.55
C PRO A 42 -12.97 -8.76 -9.53
N SER A 43 -14.28 -8.96 -9.32
CA SER A 43 -15.28 -8.25 -10.12
C SER A 43 -15.24 -6.74 -9.89
N ALA A 44 -15.71 -5.97 -10.87
CA ALA A 44 -15.74 -4.51 -10.78
C ALA A 44 -16.54 -4.01 -9.57
N ASP A 45 -17.61 -4.70 -9.19
CA ASP A 45 -18.44 -4.34 -8.03
C ASP A 45 -17.71 -4.54 -6.70
N VAL A 46 -16.85 -5.57 -6.61
CA VAL A 46 -15.97 -5.79 -5.46
C VAL A 46 -14.94 -4.68 -5.40
N LEU A 47 -14.26 -4.40 -6.51
CA LEU A 47 -13.23 -3.37 -6.58
C LEU A 47 -13.78 -1.97 -6.26
N LYS A 48 -15.00 -1.63 -6.74
CA LYS A 48 -15.63 -0.34 -6.41
C LYS A 48 -15.94 -0.18 -4.91
N LYS A 49 -16.15 -1.26 -4.19
CA LYS A 49 -16.40 -1.24 -2.73
C LYS A 49 -15.12 -1.20 -1.91
N GLU A 50 -14.05 -1.81 -2.41
CA GLU A 50 -12.79 -1.99 -1.67
C GLU A 50 -11.79 -0.87 -1.93
N LEU A 51 -11.80 -0.28 -3.13
CA LEU A 51 -10.86 0.74 -3.56
C LEU A 51 -11.43 2.15 -3.37
N THR A 52 -10.55 3.11 -3.12
CA THR A 52 -10.91 4.53 -3.23
C THR A 52 -11.23 4.90 -4.68
N PRO A 53 -11.95 6.01 -4.94
CA PRO A 53 -12.21 6.46 -6.30
C PRO A 53 -10.94 6.60 -7.16
N LEU A 54 -9.85 7.14 -6.58
CA LEU A 54 -8.57 7.28 -7.28
C LEU A 54 -7.94 5.92 -7.60
N GLN A 55 -7.90 5.00 -6.63
CA GLN A 55 -7.38 3.65 -6.85
C GLN A 55 -8.15 2.90 -7.93
N PHE A 56 -9.48 3.02 -7.92
CA PHE A 56 -10.32 2.41 -8.95
C PHE A 56 -10.08 3.04 -10.33
N SER A 57 -10.03 4.37 -10.43
CA SER A 57 -9.75 5.09 -11.67
C SER A 57 -8.40 4.70 -12.26
N VAL A 58 -7.34 4.71 -11.45
CA VAL A 58 -6.00 4.33 -11.88
C VAL A 58 -5.97 2.86 -12.32
N THR A 59 -6.42 1.93 -11.49
CA THR A 59 -6.24 0.49 -11.76
C THR A 59 -7.16 -0.07 -12.83
N GLN A 60 -8.38 0.49 -12.99
CA GLN A 60 -9.43 -0.06 -13.85
C GLN A 60 -9.71 0.79 -15.09
N LEU A 61 -9.42 2.09 -15.06
CA LEU A 61 -9.67 3.03 -16.17
C LEU A 61 -8.37 3.56 -16.78
N SER A 62 -7.21 3.07 -16.36
CA SER A 62 -5.87 3.48 -16.81
C SER A 62 -5.61 4.98 -16.64
N ASP A 63 -6.12 5.54 -15.55
CA ASP A 63 -5.87 6.93 -15.16
C ASP A 63 -4.48 7.08 -14.53
N THR A 64 -4.04 8.30 -14.29
CA THR A 64 -2.75 8.62 -13.67
C THR A 64 -2.94 9.59 -12.52
N GLU A 65 -2.38 9.26 -11.36
CA GLU A 65 -2.35 10.14 -10.19
C GLU A 65 -1.39 11.32 -10.38
N ARG A 66 -1.48 12.35 -9.54
CA ARG A 66 -0.63 13.55 -9.63
C ARG A 66 0.81 13.27 -9.20
N PRO A 67 1.82 13.80 -9.94
CA PRO A 67 3.21 13.67 -9.54
C PRO A 67 3.46 14.42 -8.23
N PHE A 68 4.38 13.93 -7.40
CA PHE A 68 4.78 14.48 -6.11
C PHE A 68 3.64 14.66 -5.07
N GLN A 69 2.43 14.16 -5.38
CA GLN A 69 1.24 14.19 -4.52
C GLN A 69 0.64 12.80 -4.38
N ASN A 70 1.48 11.80 -4.20
CA ASN A 70 1.10 10.40 -4.05
C ASN A 70 1.92 9.74 -2.94
N GLU A 71 1.51 8.56 -2.49
CA GLU A 71 1.96 7.97 -1.22
C GLU A 71 3.42 7.50 -1.27
N TYR A 72 3.90 6.99 -2.42
CA TYR A 72 5.17 6.25 -2.46
C TYR A 72 6.27 6.91 -3.32
N TRP A 73 6.07 8.12 -3.87
CA TRP A 73 7.10 8.78 -4.67
C TRP A 73 8.40 8.99 -3.86
N ASP A 74 8.28 9.37 -2.58
CA ASP A 74 9.39 9.62 -1.65
C ASP A 74 9.38 8.61 -0.47
N HIS A 75 9.03 7.35 -0.74
CA HIS A 75 8.95 6.30 0.27
C HIS A 75 10.19 5.41 0.25
N HIS A 76 10.89 5.28 1.40
CA HIS A 76 12.20 4.61 1.52
C HIS A 76 12.20 3.39 2.47
N ALA A 77 11.07 3.03 3.07
CA ALA A 77 11.02 1.89 3.99
C ALA A 77 11.33 0.56 3.28
N ALA A 78 11.97 -0.37 4.01
CA ALA A 78 12.26 -1.70 3.50
C ALA A 78 11.00 -2.58 3.46
N GLY A 79 10.69 -3.15 2.29
CA GLY A 79 9.52 -3.98 2.09
C GLY A 79 9.24 -4.28 0.62
N ILE A 80 8.02 -4.72 0.35
CA ILE A 80 7.52 -4.99 -1.00
C ILE A 80 6.29 -4.15 -1.31
N TYR A 81 6.09 -3.86 -2.58
CA TYR A 81 4.90 -3.22 -3.12
C TYR A 81 4.06 -4.27 -3.83
N VAL A 82 2.82 -4.41 -3.42
CA VAL A 82 1.89 -5.41 -3.94
C VAL A 82 0.77 -4.73 -4.73
N ASP A 83 0.19 -5.44 -5.70
CA ASP A 83 -1.02 -5.03 -6.40
C ASP A 83 -2.15 -4.78 -5.38
N ILE A 84 -2.72 -3.59 -5.37
CA ILE A 84 -3.77 -3.22 -4.43
C ILE A 84 -5.05 -4.02 -4.65
N THR A 85 -5.27 -4.57 -5.83
CA THR A 85 -6.47 -5.34 -6.20
C THR A 85 -6.40 -6.80 -5.79
N THR A 86 -5.19 -7.40 -5.80
CA THR A 86 -5.00 -8.85 -5.60
C THR A 86 -4.02 -9.22 -4.51
N GLY A 87 -3.18 -8.28 -4.06
CA GLY A 87 -2.08 -8.57 -3.14
C GLY A 87 -0.87 -9.24 -3.80
N GLN A 88 -0.86 -9.44 -5.13
CA GLN A 88 0.30 -10.01 -5.85
C GLN A 88 1.55 -9.14 -5.63
N ALA A 89 2.67 -9.76 -5.24
CA ALA A 89 3.96 -9.07 -5.11
C ALA A 89 4.42 -8.56 -6.49
N LEU A 90 4.75 -7.27 -6.58
CA LEU A 90 5.12 -6.63 -7.84
C LEU A 90 6.55 -6.07 -7.81
N PHE A 91 6.88 -5.26 -6.79
CA PHE A 91 8.18 -4.57 -6.73
C PHE A 91 8.77 -4.67 -5.31
N SER A 92 10.11 -4.61 -5.23
CA SER A 92 10.86 -4.54 -3.98
C SER A 92 11.39 -3.14 -3.75
N SER A 93 11.45 -2.71 -2.48
CA SER A 93 12.13 -1.48 -2.09
C SER A 93 13.62 -1.47 -2.48
N THR A 94 14.25 -2.63 -2.61
CA THR A 94 15.64 -2.77 -3.07
C THR A 94 15.83 -2.44 -4.55
N HIS A 95 14.74 -2.44 -5.33
CA HIS A 95 14.74 -2.08 -6.76
C HIS A 95 14.25 -0.64 -7.00
N LYS A 96 13.78 0.04 -5.95
CA LYS A 96 13.29 1.43 -6.03
C LYS A 96 14.46 2.40 -6.13
N PHE A 97 14.29 3.46 -6.91
CA PHE A 97 15.26 4.55 -7.04
C PHE A 97 14.57 5.90 -7.23
N GLU A 98 15.30 6.98 -6.96
CA GLU A 98 14.81 8.34 -7.15
C GLU A 98 14.96 8.77 -8.60
N SER A 99 13.84 8.78 -9.34
CA SER A 99 13.82 9.19 -10.74
C SER A 99 13.60 10.69 -10.95
N GLY A 100 13.14 11.41 -9.91
CA GLY A 100 12.78 12.84 -10.01
C GLY A 100 11.48 13.09 -10.76
N THR A 101 10.72 12.04 -11.17
CA THR A 101 9.49 12.20 -11.96
C THR A 101 8.25 12.45 -11.12
N GLY A 102 8.32 12.22 -9.80
CA GLY A 102 7.21 12.40 -8.86
C GLY A 102 6.31 11.17 -8.70
N TRP A 103 6.70 10.02 -9.24
CA TRP A 103 6.09 8.71 -9.03
C TRP A 103 7.12 7.70 -8.54
N PRO A 104 6.71 6.67 -7.76
CA PRO A 104 7.62 5.60 -7.39
C PRO A 104 8.17 4.91 -8.64
N SER A 105 9.49 4.78 -8.68
CA SER A 105 10.22 4.26 -9.84
C SER A 105 11.08 3.07 -9.44
N PHE A 106 11.04 2.01 -10.25
CA PHE A 106 11.77 0.76 -10.02
C PHE A 106 12.54 0.37 -11.28
N TYR A 107 13.74 -0.21 -11.14
CA TYR A 107 14.51 -0.67 -12.30
C TYR A 107 14.11 -2.07 -12.78
N GLN A 108 13.34 -2.83 -11.97
CA GLN A 108 12.77 -4.12 -12.36
C GLN A 108 11.64 -4.53 -11.38
N PRO A 109 10.69 -5.40 -11.80
CA PRO A 109 9.77 -6.09 -10.88
C PRO A 109 10.50 -7.14 -10.03
N ILE A 110 9.84 -7.66 -8.98
CA ILE A 110 10.35 -8.79 -8.17
C ILE A 110 10.51 -10.03 -9.06
N ASP A 111 9.51 -10.30 -9.88
CA ASP A 111 9.49 -11.35 -10.88
C ASP A 111 8.98 -10.76 -12.19
N LYS A 112 9.67 -11.02 -13.30
CA LYS A 112 9.23 -10.60 -14.63
C LYS A 112 7.86 -11.15 -15.00
N ALA A 113 7.48 -12.32 -14.48
CA ALA A 113 6.16 -12.90 -14.68
C ALA A 113 5.05 -12.21 -13.87
N ALA A 114 5.38 -11.32 -12.92
CA ALA A 114 4.39 -10.59 -12.13
C ALA A 114 3.70 -9.46 -12.90
N THR A 115 4.30 -8.99 -13.98
CA THR A 115 3.79 -7.90 -14.82
C THR A 115 3.58 -8.33 -16.27
N VAL A 116 2.76 -7.58 -16.99
CA VAL A 116 2.53 -7.71 -18.43
C VAL A 116 2.73 -6.35 -19.06
N ASP A 117 3.56 -6.30 -20.11
CA ASP A 117 3.86 -5.11 -20.88
C ASP A 117 2.97 -5.07 -22.14
N ILE A 118 2.25 -3.97 -22.33
CA ILE A 118 1.30 -3.78 -23.42
C ILE A 118 1.66 -2.48 -24.16
N LYS A 119 1.70 -2.55 -25.51
CA LYS A 119 1.91 -1.33 -26.30
C LYS A 119 0.74 -0.37 -26.11
N ASP A 120 1.06 0.87 -25.72
CA ASP A 120 0.10 1.94 -25.50
C ASP A 120 0.36 3.08 -26.49
N GLY A 121 -0.54 3.21 -27.48
CA GLY A 121 -0.53 4.28 -28.49
C GLY A 121 -1.48 5.44 -28.16
N THR A 122 -1.99 5.55 -26.95
CA THR A 122 -2.92 6.62 -26.57
C THR A 122 -2.22 7.98 -26.48
N HIS A 123 -2.99 9.06 -26.62
CA HIS A 123 -2.51 10.45 -26.54
C HIS A 123 -1.41 10.80 -27.55
N GLY A 124 -1.31 10.08 -28.66
CA GLY A 124 -0.28 10.32 -29.70
C GLY A 124 1.15 9.99 -29.28
N MET A 125 1.33 9.22 -28.21
CA MET A 125 2.63 8.75 -27.71
C MET A 125 2.75 7.25 -27.94
N GLU A 126 3.97 6.79 -28.25
CA GLU A 126 4.29 5.35 -28.21
C GLU A 126 4.93 5.04 -26.85
N ARG A 127 4.21 4.34 -26.00
CA ARG A 127 4.66 3.92 -24.67
C ARG A 127 4.42 2.43 -24.46
N VAL A 128 4.94 1.91 -23.35
CA VAL A 128 4.66 0.55 -22.92
C VAL A 128 3.96 0.62 -21.56
N GLU A 129 2.67 0.28 -21.55
CA GLU A 129 1.86 0.15 -20.34
C GLU A 129 2.31 -1.08 -19.56
N VAL A 130 2.40 -0.95 -18.25
CA VAL A 130 2.66 -2.05 -17.31
C VAL A 130 1.38 -2.37 -16.55
N ARG A 131 0.94 -3.62 -16.61
CA ARG A 131 -0.22 -4.14 -15.88
C ARG A 131 0.19 -5.28 -14.95
N SER A 132 -0.53 -5.47 -13.84
CA SER A 132 -0.34 -6.64 -13.00
C SER A 132 -0.85 -7.92 -13.68
N LYS A 133 -0.13 -9.04 -13.52
CA LYS A 133 -0.45 -10.30 -14.20
C LYS A 133 -1.76 -10.92 -13.71
N VAL A 134 -2.01 -10.89 -12.39
CA VAL A 134 -3.17 -11.54 -11.78
C VAL A 134 -4.39 -10.61 -11.80
N GLY A 135 -4.20 -9.35 -11.40
CA GLY A 135 -5.27 -8.38 -11.26
C GLY A 135 -5.67 -7.71 -12.58
N ASP A 136 -4.84 -7.81 -13.61
CA ASP A 136 -4.99 -7.03 -14.84
C ASP A 136 -5.24 -5.54 -14.50
N ALA A 137 -4.57 -5.05 -13.46
CA ALA A 137 -4.65 -3.67 -13.02
C ALA A 137 -3.61 -2.83 -13.75
N HIS A 138 -4.01 -1.66 -14.24
CA HIS A 138 -3.05 -0.68 -14.73
C HIS A 138 -2.13 -0.24 -13.60
N LEU A 139 -0.83 -0.32 -13.81
CA LEU A 139 0.19 0.08 -12.83
C LEU A 139 0.85 1.40 -13.22
N GLY A 140 1.16 1.59 -14.47
CA GLY A 140 1.90 2.71 -15.02
C GLY A 140 2.56 2.34 -16.35
N HIS A 141 3.77 2.84 -16.58
CA HIS A 141 4.51 2.62 -17.83
C HIS A 141 5.97 2.28 -17.56
N VAL A 142 6.60 1.60 -18.50
CA VAL A 142 8.04 1.33 -18.47
C VAL A 142 8.74 2.13 -19.58
N PHE A 143 9.92 2.66 -19.26
CA PHE A 143 10.78 3.50 -20.10
C PHE A 143 12.20 2.91 -20.11
N ASP A 144 13.00 3.28 -21.11
CA ASP A 144 14.39 2.84 -21.32
C ASP A 144 15.43 3.83 -20.79
N ASP A 145 15.03 4.72 -19.89
CA ASP A 145 15.84 5.77 -19.28
C ASP A 145 16.19 5.49 -17.80
N GLY A 146 16.14 4.23 -17.40
CA GLY A 146 16.41 3.79 -16.04
C GLY A 146 17.91 3.52 -15.76
N PRO A 147 18.26 3.24 -14.49
CA PRO A 147 19.63 2.93 -14.09
C PRO A 147 20.03 1.49 -14.44
N LYS A 148 21.34 1.21 -14.35
CA LYS A 148 21.82 -0.16 -14.33
C LYS A 148 21.21 -0.92 -13.13
N PRO A 149 21.02 -2.24 -13.23
CA PRO A 149 21.53 -3.17 -14.26
C PRO A 149 20.65 -3.28 -15.52
N THR A 150 19.39 -2.84 -15.48
CA THR A 150 18.44 -3.10 -16.57
C THR A 150 18.38 -2.00 -17.62
N GLY A 151 18.67 -0.76 -17.25
CA GLY A 151 18.40 0.41 -18.08
C GLY A 151 16.92 0.79 -18.15
N LEU A 152 16.04 0.08 -17.40
CA LEU A 152 14.60 0.30 -17.43
C LEU A 152 14.15 1.11 -16.21
N ARG A 153 13.11 1.94 -16.41
CA ARG A 153 12.39 2.64 -15.36
C ARG A 153 10.91 2.30 -15.43
N TYR A 154 10.45 1.51 -14.48
CA TYR A 154 9.05 1.24 -14.22
C TYR A 154 8.50 2.42 -13.40
N CYS A 155 7.78 3.34 -14.05
CA CYS A 155 7.15 4.50 -13.43
C CYS A 155 5.71 4.13 -13.06
N ILE A 156 5.47 3.92 -11.77
CA ILE A 156 4.27 3.24 -11.28
C ILE A 156 3.43 4.19 -10.43
N ASN A 157 2.11 4.11 -10.56
CA ASN A 157 1.18 4.86 -9.71
C ASN A 157 1.16 4.28 -8.30
N SER A 158 1.34 5.10 -7.27
CA SER A 158 1.15 4.69 -5.87
C SER A 158 -0.25 4.15 -5.62
N ALA A 159 -1.27 4.73 -6.27
CA ALA A 159 -2.66 4.32 -6.16
C ALA A 159 -2.92 2.88 -6.62
N SER A 160 -2.03 2.29 -7.44
CA SER A 160 -2.11 0.88 -7.87
C SER A 160 -1.40 -0.08 -6.91
N LEU A 161 -0.70 0.45 -5.92
CA LEU A 161 0.16 -0.28 -5.02
C LEU A 161 -0.36 -0.25 -3.57
N ARG A 162 0.06 -1.26 -2.79
CA ARG A 162 0.07 -1.23 -1.34
C ARG A 162 1.45 -1.67 -0.86
N PHE A 163 2.02 -0.93 0.07
CA PHE A 163 3.29 -1.29 0.69
C PHE A 163 3.11 -2.31 1.82
N VAL A 164 4.02 -3.28 1.89
CA VAL A 164 4.11 -4.30 2.94
C VAL A 164 5.50 -4.25 3.53
N PRO A 165 5.66 -3.83 4.79
CA PRO A 165 6.94 -3.80 5.47
C PRO A 165 7.55 -5.21 5.61
N VAL A 166 8.89 -5.31 5.65
CA VAL A 166 9.59 -6.59 5.88
C VAL A 166 9.07 -7.31 7.14
N ALA A 167 8.82 -6.57 8.22
CA ALA A 167 8.34 -7.14 9.48
C ALA A 167 6.97 -7.87 9.36
N ASP A 168 6.19 -7.59 8.33
CA ASP A 168 4.89 -8.22 8.07
C ASP A 168 4.97 -9.38 7.07
N LEU A 169 6.13 -9.57 6.42
CA LEU A 169 6.38 -10.70 5.50
C LEU A 169 6.77 -11.98 6.23
N GLU A 170 7.19 -11.89 7.50
CA GLU A 170 7.70 -13.01 8.31
C GLU A 170 6.62 -13.62 9.21
N LYS A 171 5.37 -13.17 9.10
CA LYS A 171 4.21 -13.65 9.88
C LYS A 171 3.34 -14.59 9.05
#